data_fb047b2c56a0a085f0949667f41f74af
#
_entry.id   fb047b2c56a0a085f0949667f41f74af
#
_cell.length_a   1.000
_cell.length_b   1.000
_cell.length_c   1.000
_cell.angle_alpha   90.00
_cell.angle_beta   90.00
_cell.angle_gamma   90.00
#
_symmetry.space_group_name_H-M   'P 1'
#
loop_
_entity.id
_entity.type
_entity.pdbx_description
1 polymer ?
#
loop_
_entity_poly.entity_id
_entity_poly.type
_entity_poly.pdbx_seq_one_letter_code
_entity_poly.pdbx_strand_id
1 'polypeptide(L)'
;MLMLLPFLPAFPVSAEEEAADSIGERVPPEYEDFLAAIPEDIREYLPAELFSADSGTLADGAGKLSDFSYLLETVLRTVGLRLGDCLRLLAQITGLLLLSAVASALRDSMRSESVGRAFSFCSTLAILTALLSGGYTTVRVATNYFSTLGKMTSAAIPLLATLYAMGGNVTAAASGAAGLTVYLTLTEELVGKTVVPFAGVCLAFAAMEAVDSNMRLGTLAATVKKQYTTLLAFLMTLLLAMLGAQTTLGARADTLAMRGAKFAAGNLIPVVGGSVSELLRTVSAGVGYLRGTIGISGVLLLLLVLLPVLAELLLYRLVWQLGASVADLVGCTSEKKLLDEVASLCGYLAAAVSICSSVFILALTLLAHCASAIG
;
A
#
# COMPACT_ATOMS: atom_id res chain seq x y z
N MET A 1 22.48 -43.82 -44.08
CA MET A 1 21.71 -43.09 -43.08
C MET A 1 21.73 -41.58 -43.40
N LEU A 2 21.33 -41.25 -44.63
CA LEU A 2 21.43 -39.85 -45.14
C LEU A 2 20.32 -39.60 -46.19
N MET A 3 19.06 -39.97 -45.87
CA MET A 3 17.93 -39.86 -46.79
C MET A 3 16.60 -39.59 -46.08
N LEU A 4 16.56 -38.69 -45.06
CA LEU A 4 15.33 -38.31 -44.37
C LEU A 4 15.27 -36.79 -44.05
N LEU A 5 15.82 -35.97 -44.94
CA LEU A 5 15.88 -34.49 -44.73
C LEU A 5 15.06 -33.64 -45.72
N PRO A 6 13.92 -34.08 -46.29
CA PRO A 6 13.06 -33.15 -47.00
C PRO A 6 11.62 -33.07 -46.46
N PHE A 7 11.37 -33.23 -45.14
CA PHE A 7 10.03 -33.04 -44.59
C PHE A 7 10.06 -32.21 -43.28
N LEU A 8 10.76 -31.07 -43.31
CA LEU A 8 10.41 -29.98 -42.39
C LEU A 8 9.48 -29.01 -43.14
N PRO A 9 8.26 -28.78 -42.67
CA PRO A 9 7.46 -27.68 -43.20
C PRO A 9 8.25 -26.40 -42.96
N ALA A 10 8.51 -25.63 -44.03
CA ALA A 10 9.00 -24.27 -43.94
C ALA A 10 7.91 -23.46 -43.25
N PHE A 11 8.07 -23.18 -41.98
CA PHE A 11 7.27 -22.17 -41.30
C PHE A 11 7.56 -20.84 -41.99
N PRO A 12 6.53 -20.08 -42.42
CA PRO A 12 6.75 -18.78 -43.04
C PRO A 12 7.39 -17.84 -41.99
N VAL A 13 8.61 -17.42 -42.31
CA VAL A 13 9.40 -16.46 -41.50
C VAL A 13 8.62 -15.18 -41.16
N SER A 14 7.68 -14.79 -42.03
CA SER A 14 6.81 -13.64 -41.82
C SER A 14 5.83 -13.79 -40.64
N ALA A 15 5.37 -15.01 -40.31
CA ALA A 15 4.46 -15.25 -39.19
C ALA A 15 5.18 -15.25 -37.83
N GLU A 16 6.47 -15.62 -37.83
CA GLU A 16 7.30 -15.55 -36.61
C GLU A 16 7.75 -14.12 -36.30
N GLU A 17 8.00 -13.31 -37.32
CA GLU A 17 8.39 -11.91 -37.17
C GLU A 17 7.20 -11.07 -36.68
N GLU A 18 5.98 -11.28 -37.20
CA GLU A 18 4.75 -10.66 -36.75
C GLU A 18 4.35 -11.10 -35.34
N ALA A 19 4.57 -12.38 -34.97
CA ALA A 19 4.32 -12.89 -33.63
C ALA A 19 5.35 -12.37 -32.59
N ALA A 20 6.60 -12.19 -32.99
CA ALA A 20 7.65 -11.66 -32.12
C ALA A 20 7.45 -10.15 -31.85
N ASP A 21 7.03 -9.39 -32.85
CA ASP A 21 6.71 -7.96 -32.72
C ASP A 21 5.46 -7.74 -31.82
N SER A 22 4.47 -8.63 -31.91
CA SER A 22 3.24 -8.54 -31.11
C SER A 22 3.40 -8.93 -29.64
N ILE A 23 4.44 -9.67 -29.25
CA ILE A 23 4.66 -10.14 -27.86
C ILE A 23 5.03 -8.97 -26.91
N GLY A 24 5.74 -7.95 -27.41
CA GLY A 24 6.11 -6.75 -26.63
C GLY A 24 5.04 -5.66 -26.64
N GLU A 25 4.02 -5.76 -27.52
CA GLU A 25 2.98 -4.75 -27.66
C GLU A 25 1.75 -5.01 -26.80
N ARG A 26 1.48 -6.26 -26.41
CA ARG A 26 0.29 -6.62 -25.64
C ARG A 26 0.55 -6.66 -24.14
N VAL A 27 -0.28 -5.95 -23.43
CA VAL A 27 -0.30 -5.97 -21.95
C VAL A 27 -0.80 -7.33 -21.44
N PRO A 28 -0.14 -7.96 -20.46
CA PRO A 28 -0.60 -9.22 -19.87
C PRO A 28 -1.99 -9.09 -19.24
N PRO A 29 -2.86 -10.13 -19.34
CA PRO A 29 -4.20 -10.08 -18.77
C PRO A 29 -4.20 -9.91 -17.24
N GLU A 30 -3.15 -10.34 -16.55
CA GLU A 30 -2.98 -10.16 -15.10
C GLU A 30 -2.87 -8.67 -14.69
N TYR A 31 -2.63 -7.76 -15.64
CA TYR A 31 -2.67 -6.33 -15.39
C TYR A 31 -4.09 -5.83 -15.14
N GLU A 32 -5.09 -6.42 -15.77
CA GLU A 32 -6.51 -6.11 -15.50
C GLU A 32 -6.88 -6.49 -14.06
N ASP A 33 -6.40 -7.64 -13.56
CA ASP A 33 -6.60 -8.06 -12.17
C ASP A 33 -5.93 -7.09 -11.18
N PHE A 34 -4.75 -6.57 -11.54
CA PHE A 34 -4.07 -5.57 -10.73
C PHE A 34 -4.85 -4.24 -10.69
N LEU A 35 -5.39 -3.78 -11.82
CA LEU A 35 -6.26 -2.60 -11.86
C LEU A 35 -7.58 -2.85 -11.11
N ALA A 36 -8.11 -4.07 -11.15
CA ALA A 36 -9.31 -4.46 -10.42
C ALA A 36 -9.13 -4.43 -8.90
N ALA A 37 -7.90 -4.57 -8.40
CA ALA A 37 -7.59 -4.47 -6.98
C ALA A 37 -7.62 -3.02 -6.44
N ILE A 38 -7.64 -2.00 -7.32
CA ILE A 38 -7.72 -0.59 -6.95
C ILE A 38 -9.16 -0.27 -6.51
N PRO A 39 -9.36 0.49 -5.42
CA PRO A 39 -10.69 0.91 -4.97
C PRO A 39 -11.48 1.67 -6.04
N GLU A 40 -12.80 1.43 -6.11
CA GLU A 40 -13.67 2.04 -7.13
C GLU A 40 -13.69 3.57 -7.07
N ASP A 41 -13.62 4.15 -5.87
CA ASP A 41 -13.57 5.59 -5.65
C ASP A 41 -12.31 6.25 -6.22
N ILE A 42 -11.24 5.50 -6.41
CA ILE A 42 -10.00 5.97 -7.06
C ILE A 42 -10.02 5.61 -8.55
N ARG A 43 -10.55 4.43 -8.89
CA ARG A 43 -10.60 3.94 -10.28
C ARG A 43 -11.36 4.90 -11.20
N GLU A 44 -12.41 5.57 -10.72
CA GLU A 44 -13.17 6.56 -11.48
C GLU A 44 -12.32 7.74 -11.97
N TYR A 45 -11.22 8.04 -11.26
CA TYR A 45 -10.29 9.13 -11.60
C TYR A 45 -9.06 8.67 -12.39
N LEU A 46 -8.98 7.39 -12.78
CA LEU A 46 -7.85 6.90 -13.56
C LEU A 46 -8.00 7.27 -15.05
N PRO A 47 -6.91 7.62 -15.74
CA PRO A 47 -6.91 7.79 -17.19
C PRO A 47 -7.41 6.53 -17.89
N ALA A 48 -8.30 6.68 -18.88
CA ALA A 48 -8.85 5.56 -19.65
C ALA A 48 -7.75 4.76 -20.39
N GLU A 49 -6.66 5.41 -20.73
CA GLU A 49 -5.49 4.82 -21.39
C GLU A 49 -4.82 3.71 -20.57
N LEU A 50 -4.96 3.71 -19.24
CA LEU A 50 -4.42 2.65 -18.38
C LEU A 50 -5.17 1.32 -18.52
N PHE A 51 -6.39 1.34 -19.05
CA PHE A 51 -7.19 0.14 -19.29
C PHE A 51 -7.00 -0.41 -20.71
N SER A 52 -6.04 0.11 -21.45
CA SER A 52 -5.74 -0.35 -22.81
C SER A 52 -4.88 -1.62 -22.78
N ALA A 53 -5.16 -2.51 -23.73
CA ALA A 53 -4.35 -3.70 -23.97
C ALA A 53 -3.06 -3.40 -24.77
N ASP A 54 -2.89 -2.15 -25.24
CA ASP A 54 -1.74 -1.72 -26.04
C ASP A 54 -0.70 -1.00 -25.16
N SER A 55 0.57 -1.41 -25.31
CA SER A 55 1.67 -0.87 -24.49
C SER A 55 1.97 0.61 -24.72
N GLY A 56 1.71 1.10 -25.95
CA GLY A 56 1.91 2.51 -26.29
C GLY A 56 0.91 3.42 -25.61
N THR A 57 -0.38 3.09 -25.68
CA THR A 57 -1.45 3.81 -24.99
C THR A 57 -1.33 3.72 -23.47
N LEU A 58 -0.88 2.60 -22.95
CA LEU A 58 -0.58 2.42 -21.52
C LEU A 58 0.56 3.35 -21.05
N ALA A 59 1.58 3.55 -21.88
CA ALA A 59 2.66 4.48 -21.57
C ALA A 59 2.18 5.94 -21.54
N ASP A 60 1.26 6.33 -22.43
CA ASP A 60 0.63 7.64 -22.41
C ASP A 60 -0.21 7.83 -21.12
N GLY A 61 -0.96 6.82 -20.70
CA GLY A 61 -1.67 6.81 -19.43
C GLY A 61 -0.75 6.94 -18.22
N ALA A 62 0.37 6.21 -18.20
CA ALA A 62 1.41 6.33 -17.17
C ALA A 62 2.05 7.73 -17.17
N GLY A 63 2.26 8.32 -18.36
CA GLY A 63 2.73 9.70 -18.53
C GLY A 63 1.79 10.72 -17.88
N LYS A 64 0.47 10.57 -18.08
CA LYS A 64 -0.54 11.42 -17.43
C LYS A 64 -0.54 11.27 -15.92
N LEU A 65 -0.41 10.04 -15.40
CA LEU A 65 -0.29 9.79 -13.96
C LEU A 65 0.99 10.38 -13.36
N SER A 66 2.08 10.51 -14.12
CA SER A 66 3.32 11.11 -13.64
C SER A 66 3.28 12.63 -13.57
N ASP A 67 2.24 13.28 -14.14
CA ASP A 67 2.04 14.71 -13.98
C ASP A 67 1.65 15.02 -12.51
N PHE A 68 2.55 15.74 -11.84
CA PHE A 68 2.35 16.12 -10.44
C PHE A 68 1.06 16.90 -10.21
N SER A 69 0.65 17.73 -11.16
CA SER A 69 -0.60 18.50 -11.07
C SER A 69 -1.82 17.57 -11.06
N TYR A 70 -1.82 16.55 -11.89
CA TYR A 70 -2.89 15.55 -11.95
C TYR A 70 -2.99 14.73 -10.64
N LEU A 71 -1.85 14.25 -10.13
CA LEU A 71 -1.80 13.53 -8.84
C LEU A 71 -2.30 14.40 -7.70
N LEU A 72 -1.83 15.65 -7.64
CA LEU A 72 -2.23 16.60 -6.59
C LEU A 72 -3.72 16.92 -6.66
N GLU A 73 -4.26 17.17 -7.85
CA GLU A 73 -5.69 17.45 -8.03
C GLU A 73 -6.54 16.25 -7.60
N THR A 74 -6.18 15.03 -8.01
CA THR A 74 -6.91 13.80 -7.65
C THR A 74 -6.88 13.57 -6.14
N VAL A 75 -5.71 13.73 -5.51
CA VAL A 75 -5.58 13.60 -4.04
C VAL A 75 -6.39 14.68 -3.33
N LEU A 76 -6.29 15.94 -3.73
CA LEU A 76 -7.05 17.05 -3.11
C LEU A 76 -8.56 16.85 -3.27
N ARG A 77 -9.01 16.36 -4.41
CA ARG A 77 -10.43 16.07 -4.66
C ARG A 77 -10.92 14.95 -3.74
N THR A 78 -10.17 13.85 -3.66
CA THR A 78 -10.51 12.71 -2.78
C THR A 78 -10.51 13.12 -1.31
N VAL A 79 -9.52 13.92 -0.89
CA VAL A 79 -9.43 14.46 0.47
C VAL A 79 -10.55 15.46 0.73
N GLY A 80 -10.91 16.29 -0.27
CA GLY A 80 -12.01 17.26 -0.17
C GLY A 80 -13.35 16.61 0.14
N LEU A 81 -13.62 15.43 -0.41
CA LEU A 81 -14.81 14.64 -0.10
C LEU A 81 -14.85 14.21 1.37
N ARG A 82 -13.70 13.97 2.00
CA ARG A 82 -13.57 13.56 3.42
C ARG A 82 -13.59 14.72 4.41
N LEU A 83 -13.38 15.94 3.94
CA LEU A 83 -13.35 17.12 4.82
C LEU A 83 -14.69 17.34 5.54
N GLY A 84 -15.80 17.04 4.87
CA GLY A 84 -17.14 17.10 5.47
C GLY A 84 -17.29 16.18 6.68
N ASP A 85 -16.78 14.95 6.57
CA ASP A 85 -16.81 13.96 7.65
C ASP A 85 -15.92 14.39 8.83
N CYS A 86 -14.75 14.96 8.54
CA CYS A 86 -13.83 15.50 9.55
C CYS A 86 -14.46 16.68 10.31
N LEU A 87 -15.11 17.60 9.62
CA LEU A 87 -15.81 18.74 10.25
C LEU A 87 -17.01 18.27 11.10
N ARG A 88 -17.75 17.27 10.60
CA ARG A 88 -18.84 16.65 11.37
C ARG A 88 -18.32 15.99 12.65
N LEU A 89 -17.21 15.26 12.55
CA LEU A 89 -16.56 14.64 13.71
C LEU A 89 -16.10 15.71 14.72
N LEU A 90 -15.49 16.81 14.25
CA LEU A 90 -15.07 17.91 15.12
C LEU A 90 -16.27 18.55 15.83
N ALA A 91 -17.37 18.78 15.11
CA ALA A 91 -18.60 19.30 15.70
C ALA A 91 -19.19 18.34 16.75
N GLN A 92 -19.17 17.02 16.48
CA GLN A 92 -19.62 16.00 17.43
C GLN A 92 -18.75 16.00 18.70
N ILE A 93 -17.42 15.99 18.56
CA ILE A 93 -16.47 16.06 19.68
C ILE A 93 -16.73 17.32 20.51
N THR A 94 -16.82 18.49 19.87
CA THR A 94 -17.08 19.76 20.57
C THR A 94 -18.41 19.74 21.30
N GLY A 95 -19.48 19.24 20.67
CA GLY A 95 -20.78 19.08 21.32
C GLY A 95 -20.75 18.17 22.55
N LEU A 96 -20.05 17.04 22.46
CA LEU A 96 -19.86 16.11 23.59
C LEU A 96 -19.05 16.76 24.72
N LEU A 97 -18.00 17.53 24.40
CA LEU A 97 -17.21 18.25 25.41
C LEU A 97 -18.01 19.34 26.11
N LEU A 98 -18.84 20.08 25.39
CA LEU A 98 -19.75 21.06 26.01
C LEU A 98 -20.76 20.32 26.92
N LEU A 99 -21.29 19.19 26.51
CA LEU A 99 -22.16 18.39 27.36
C LEU A 99 -21.43 17.89 28.63
N SER A 100 -20.18 17.47 28.50
CA SER A 100 -19.33 17.07 29.64
C SER A 100 -19.12 18.23 30.61
N ALA A 101 -18.84 19.42 30.08
CA ALA A 101 -18.67 20.62 30.92
C ALA A 101 -19.95 21.00 31.70
N VAL A 102 -21.10 20.95 31.04
CA VAL A 102 -22.39 21.19 31.70
C VAL A 102 -22.66 20.10 32.76
N ALA A 103 -22.38 18.86 32.45
CA ALA A 103 -22.51 17.77 33.41
C ALA A 103 -21.61 17.97 34.65
N SER A 104 -20.36 18.43 34.45
CA SER A 104 -19.43 18.75 35.52
C SER A 104 -19.95 19.90 36.41
N ALA A 105 -20.47 20.97 35.79
CA ALA A 105 -21.04 22.09 36.51
C ALA A 105 -22.29 21.70 37.34
N LEU A 106 -23.13 20.82 36.77
CA LEU A 106 -24.28 20.26 37.48
C LEU A 106 -23.85 19.41 38.67
N ARG A 107 -22.86 18.58 38.52
CA ARG A 107 -22.28 17.77 39.59
C ARG A 107 -21.82 18.65 40.76
N ASP A 108 -21.09 19.71 40.45
CA ASP A 108 -20.54 20.62 41.48
C ASP A 108 -21.63 21.40 42.25
N SER A 109 -22.83 21.52 41.69
CA SER A 109 -24.01 22.10 42.33
C SER A 109 -24.81 21.10 43.19
N MET A 110 -24.53 19.78 43.14
CA MET A 110 -25.25 18.76 43.88
C MET A 110 -24.86 18.75 45.35
N ARG A 111 -25.88 18.78 46.26
CA ARG A 111 -25.68 18.74 47.73
C ARG A 111 -25.18 17.37 48.24
N SER A 112 -25.46 16.29 47.52
CA SER A 112 -25.10 14.91 47.93
C SER A 112 -23.87 14.45 47.17
N GLU A 113 -22.77 14.26 47.87
CA GLU A 113 -21.49 13.84 47.30
C GLU A 113 -21.57 12.42 46.64
N SER A 114 -22.38 11.52 47.18
CA SER A 114 -22.58 10.18 46.65
C SER A 114 -23.32 10.20 45.31
N VAL A 115 -24.37 11.01 45.19
CA VAL A 115 -25.15 11.19 43.96
C VAL A 115 -24.30 11.89 42.90
N GLY A 116 -23.54 12.94 43.33
CA GLY A 116 -22.62 13.63 42.42
C GLY A 116 -21.55 12.70 41.82
N ARG A 117 -20.97 11.79 42.60
CA ARG A 117 -20.00 10.76 42.12
C ARG A 117 -20.63 9.80 41.12
N ALA A 118 -21.82 9.28 41.41
CA ALA A 118 -22.54 8.36 40.53
C ALA A 118 -22.91 9.06 39.21
N PHE A 119 -23.38 10.31 39.28
CA PHE A 119 -23.68 11.11 38.09
C PHE A 119 -22.44 11.35 37.23
N SER A 120 -21.32 11.75 37.84
CA SER A 120 -20.03 11.94 37.13
C SER A 120 -19.58 10.68 36.42
N PHE A 121 -19.64 9.55 37.10
CA PHE A 121 -19.24 8.27 36.51
C PHE A 121 -20.10 7.89 35.29
N CYS A 122 -21.43 7.99 35.40
CA CYS A 122 -22.34 7.69 34.29
C CYS A 122 -22.14 8.66 33.11
N SER A 123 -21.97 9.95 33.39
CA SER A 123 -21.72 10.98 32.38
C SER A 123 -20.41 10.74 31.64
N THR A 124 -19.32 10.50 32.39
CA THR A 124 -18.00 10.19 31.79
C THR A 124 -18.06 8.95 30.94
N LEU A 125 -18.73 7.86 31.40
CA LEU A 125 -18.88 6.65 30.59
C LEU A 125 -19.65 6.88 29.30
N ALA A 126 -20.73 7.65 29.34
CA ALA A 126 -21.53 7.95 28.14
C ALA A 126 -20.71 8.72 27.10
N ILE A 127 -20.00 9.76 27.53
CA ILE A 127 -19.14 10.58 26.65
C ILE A 127 -17.97 9.76 26.12
N LEU A 128 -17.32 8.98 26.97
CA LEU A 128 -16.24 8.08 26.63
C LEU A 128 -16.64 7.09 25.54
N THR A 129 -17.82 6.46 25.68
CA THR A 129 -18.35 5.51 24.69
C THR A 129 -18.55 6.20 23.32
N ALA A 130 -19.07 7.42 23.31
CA ALA A 130 -19.28 8.18 22.08
C ALA A 130 -17.94 8.56 21.41
N LEU A 131 -16.93 8.99 22.18
CA LEU A 131 -15.60 9.33 21.67
C LEU A 131 -14.85 8.09 21.16
N LEU A 132 -14.96 6.94 21.86
CA LEU A 132 -14.38 5.68 21.41
C LEU A 132 -14.96 5.20 20.08
N SER A 133 -16.24 5.40 19.85
CA SER A 133 -16.88 5.10 18.56
C SER A 133 -16.22 5.86 17.40
N GLY A 134 -15.90 7.14 17.59
CA GLY A 134 -15.15 7.93 16.62
C GLY A 134 -13.71 7.44 16.43
N GLY A 135 -13.03 7.06 17.51
CA GLY A 135 -11.68 6.47 17.47
C GLY A 135 -11.63 5.15 16.68
N TYR A 136 -12.66 4.32 16.82
CA TYR A 136 -12.78 3.07 16.06
C TYR A 136 -12.92 3.30 14.54
N THR A 137 -13.58 4.38 14.13
CA THR A 137 -13.68 4.77 12.71
C THR A 137 -12.28 4.98 12.10
N THR A 138 -11.38 5.62 12.83
CA THR A 138 -9.99 5.82 12.38
C THR A 138 -9.24 4.49 12.18
N VAL A 139 -9.42 3.54 13.11
CA VAL A 139 -8.84 2.19 12.97
C VAL A 139 -9.38 1.48 11.73
N ARG A 140 -10.66 1.66 11.44
CA ARG A 140 -11.31 1.05 10.26
C ARG A 140 -10.76 1.59 8.93
N VAL A 141 -10.42 2.88 8.86
CA VAL A 141 -9.75 3.46 7.67
C VAL A 141 -8.43 2.75 7.40
N ALA A 142 -7.59 2.59 8.41
CA ALA A 142 -6.31 1.88 8.26
C ALA A 142 -6.53 0.39 7.89
N THR A 143 -7.50 -0.29 8.52
CA THR A 143 -7.81 -1.70 8.22
C THR A 143 -8.24 -1.89 6.77
N ASN A 144 -9.11 -1.03 6.27
CA ASN A 144 -9.57 -1.07 4.88
C ASN A 144 -8.40 -0.85 3.91
N TYR A 145 -7.50 0.09 4.23
CA TYR A 145 -6.30 0.32 3.43
C TYR A 145 -5.39 -0.92 3.37
N PHE A 146 -5.12 -1.58 4.51
CA PHE A 146 -4.30 -2.79 4.51
C PHE A 146 -4.94 -3.93 3.72
N SER A 147 -6.27 -4.06 3.75
CA SER A 147 -6.99 -5.00 2.89
C SER A 147 -6.78 -4.69 1.40
N THR A 148 -6.84 -3.42 1.02
CA THR A 148 -6.57 -2.97 -0.35
C THR A 148 -5.12 -3.25 -0.75
N LEU A 149 -4.16 -2.91 0.11
CA LEU A 149 -2.74 -3.17 -0.12
C LEU A 149 -2.47 -4.67 -0.32
N GLY A 150 -3.12 -5.53 0.47
CA GLY A 150 -3.05 -6.98 0.32
C GLY A 150 -3.57 -7.46 -1.03
N LYS A 151 -4.73 -6.95 -1.49
CA LYS A 151 -5.29 -7.27 -2.81
C LYS A 151 -4.37 -6.83 -3.95
N MET A 152 -3.85 -5.59 -3.89
CA MET A 152 -2.91 -5.08 -4.89
C MET A 152 -1.61 -5.92 -4.93
N THR A 153 -1.07 -6.30 -3.76
CA THR A 153 0.12 -7.15 -3.69
C THR A 153 -0.16 -8.54 -4.27
N SER A 154 -1.30 -9.14 -3.93
CA SER A 154 -1.71 -10.45 -4.44
C SER A 154 -1.84 -10.45 -5.97
N ALA A 155 -2.43 -9.41 -6.55
CA ALA A 155 -2.56 -9.25 -8.00
C ALA A 155 -1.20 -8.92 -8.68
N ALA A 156 -0.29 -8.23 -7.99
CA ALA A 156 1.04 -7.95 -8.52
C ALA A 156 1.92 -9.19 -8.67
N ILE A 157 1.71 -10.23 -7.86
CA ILE A 157 2.52 -11.46 -7.90
C ILE A 157 2.47 -12.15 -9.27
N PRO A 158 1.30 -12.56 -9.81
CA PRO A 158 1.23 -13.20 -11.12
C PRO A 158 1.62 -12.24 -12.24
N LEU A 159 1.21 -10.97 -12.17
CA LEU A 159 1.57 -9.96 -13.17
C LEU A 159 3.09 -9.86 -13.35
N LEU A 160 3.84 -9.70 -12.26
CA LEU A 160 5.29 -9.61 -12.31
C LEU A 160 5.93 -10.92 -12.75
N ALA A 161 5.40 -12.08 -12.31
CA ALA A 161 5.89 -13.38 -12.74
C ALA A 161 5.76 -13.55 -14.28
N THR A 162 4.62 -13.17 -14.85
CA THR A 162 4.39 -13.20 -16.30
C THR A 162 5.34 -12.27 -17.04
N LEU A 163 5.47 -11.01 -16.59
CA LEU A 163 6.37 -10.02 -17.19
C LEU A 163 7.85 -10.50 -17.19
N TYR A 164 8.28 -11.16 -16.13
CA TYR A 164 9.63 -11.73 -16.05
C TYR A 164 9.80 -12.95 -16.94
N ALA A 165 8.80 -13.84 -16.98
CA ALA A 165 8.82 -15.02 -17.83
C ALA A 165 8.87 -14.67 -19.32
N MET A 166 8.10 -13.66 -19.76
CA MET A 166 8.13 -13.15 -21.14
C MET A 166 9.54 -12.65 -21.54
N GLY A 167 10.28 -12.05 -20.60
CA GLY A 167 11.67 -11.60 -20.81
C GLY A 167 12.73 -12.70 -20.69
N GLY A 168 12.35 -13.97 -20.56
CA GLY A 168 13.28 -15.08 -20.37
C GLY A 168 13.94 -15.14 -18.98
N ASN A 169 13.47 -14.34 -18.01
CA ASN A 169 14.03 -14.24 -16.65
C ASN A 169 13.25 -15.15 -15.68
N VAL A 170 13.23 -16.45 -15.92
CA VAL A 170 12.41 -17.42 -15.15
C VAL A 170 12.84 -17.49 -13.68
N THR A 171 14.15 -17.46 -13.40
CA THR A 171 14.68 -17.50 -12.02
C THR A 171 14.33 -16.21 -11.25
N ALA A 172 14.43 -15.06 -11.93
CA ALA A 172 14.02 -13.78 -11.34
C ALA A 172 12.50 -13.72 -11.12
N ALA A 173 11.70 -14.30 -12.03
CA ALA A 173 10.24 -14.43 -11.86
C ALA A 173 9.90 -15.21 -10.59
N ALA A 174 10.47 -16.38 -10.43
CA ALA A 174 10.23 -17.26 -9.28
C ALA A 174 10.67 -16.60 -7.95
N SER A 175 11.88 -16.01 -7.92
CA SER A 175 12.40 -15.34 -6.72
C SER A 175 11.60 -14.06 -6.35
N GLY A 176 11.19 -13.30 -7.35
CA GLY A 176 10.37 -12.10 -7.15
C GLY A 176 8.98 -12.45 -6.63
N ALA A 177 8.30 -13.42 -7.24
CA ALA A 177 7.01 -13.92 -6.79
C ALA A 177 7.07 -14.46 -5.34
N ALA A 178 8.10 -15.27 -5.03
CA ALA A 178 8.32 -15.77 -3.67
C ALA A 178 8.54 -14.64 -2.67
N GLY A 179 9.33 -13.63 -3.01
CA GLY A 179 9.59 -12.47 -2.16
C GLY A 179 8.33 -11.65 -1.90
N LEU A 180 7.50 -11.39 -2.90
CA LEU A 180 6.22 -10.70 -2.74
C LEU A 180 5.22 -11.54 -1.93
N THR A 181 5.20 -12.85 -2.10
CA THR A 181 4.36 -13.74 -1.28
C THR A 181 4.76 -13.66 0.19
N VAL A 182 6.06 -13.67 0.50
CA VAL A 182 6.56 -13.48 1.87
C VAL A 182 6.17 -12.11 2.40
N TYR A 183 6.30 -11.04 1.59
CA TYR A 183 5.87 -9.70 1.96
C TYR A 183 4.37 -9.66 2.29
N LEU A 184 3.52 -10.24 1.43
CA LEU A 184 2.07 -10.30 1.64
C LEU A 184 1.73 -11.02 2.94
N THR A 185 2.29 -12.21 3.14
CA THR A 185 2.07 -13.02 4.35
C THR A 185 2.50 -12.26 5.62
N LEU A 186 3.69 -11.64 5.60
CA LEU A 186 4.16 -10.85 6.74
C LEU A 186 3.27 -9.62 6.99
N THR A 187 2.81 -8.94 5.96
CA THR A 187 1.92 -7.79 6.10
C THR A 187 0.58 -8.21 6.68
N GLU A 188 -0.03 -9.29 6.20
CA GLU A 188 -1.28 -9.82 6.73
C GLU A 188 -1.14 -10.28 8.19
N GLU A 189 -0.08 -11.04 8.51
CA GLU A 189 0.17 -11.54 9.87
C GLU A 189 0.50 -10.43 10.85
N LEU A 190 1.43 -9.53 10.51
CA LEU A 190 1.86 -8.46 11.40
C LEU A 190 0.81 -7.35 11.51
N VAL A 191 0.19 -6.94 10.41
CA VAL A 191 -0.75 -5.83 10.44
C VAL A 191 -2.14 -6.29 10.84
N GLY A 192 -2.68 -7.31 10.19
CA GLY A 192 -4.02 -7.81 10.46
C GLY A 192 -4.16 -8.37 11.88
N LYS A 193 -3.16 -9.13 12.34
CA LYS A 193 -3.21 -9.83 13.62
C LYS A 193 -2.59 -9.05 14.79
N THR A 194 -1.85 -7.99 14.54
CA THR A 194 -1.19 -7.26 15.65
C THR A 194 -1.47 -5.76 15.66
N VAL A 195 -1.32 -5.04 14.55
CA VAL A 195 -1.52 -3.57 14.51
C VAL A 195 -2.94 -3.20 14.91
N VAL A 196 -3.94 -3.86 14.33
CA VAL A 196 -5.35 -3.55 14.56
C VAL A 196 -5.80 -3.94 15.97
N PRO A 197 -5.55 -5.15 16.47
CA PRO A 197 -5.85 -5.50 17.88
C PRO A 197 -5.10 -4.60 18.86
N PHE A 198 -3.84 -4.27 18.60
CA PHE A 198 -3.07 -3.38 19.45
C PHE A 198 -3.67 -1.97 19.50
N ALA A 199 -4.19 -1.45 18.38
CA ALA A 199 -4.93 -0.21 18.36
C ALA A 199 -6.14 -0.26 19.30
N GLY A 200 -6.88 -1.36 19.32
CA GLY A 200 -7.97 -1.60 20.26
C GLY A 200 -7.52 -1.59 21.73
N VAL A 201 -6.39 -2.22 22.05
CA VAL A 201 -5.79 -2.20 23.38
C VAL A 201 -5.39 -0.78 23.81
N CYS A 202 -4.81 0.01 22.90
CA CYS A 202 -4.48 1.41 23.17
C CYS A 202 -5.73 2.25 23.49
N LEU A 203 -6.82 2.04 22.75
CA LEU A 203 -8.10 2.70 23.02
C LEU A 203 -8.66 2.27 24.39
N ALA A 204 -8.55 0.99 24.77
CA ALA A 204 -8.96 0.51 26.07
C ALA A 204 -8.13 1.13 27.21
N PHE A 205 -6.82 1.25 27.04
CA PHE A 205 -5.95 1.92 28.03
C PHE A 205 -6.30 3.41 28.15
N ALA A 206 -6.60 4.09 27.05
CA ALA A 206 -7.04 5.47 27.07
C ALA A 206 -8.38 5.63 27.82
N ALA A 207 -9.31 4.70 27.62
CA ALA A 207 -10.57 4.66 28.34
C ALA A 207 -10.38 4.48 29.84
N MET A 208 -9.50 3.55 30.25
CA MET A 208 -9.21 3.29 31.67
C MET A 208 -8.53 4.50 32.32
N GLU A 209 -7.58 5.15 31.66
CA GLU A 209 -6.91 6.36 32.17
C GLU A 209 -7.86 7.56 32.27
N ALA A 210 -8.87 7.64 31.38
CA ALA A 210 -9.89 8.68 31.44
C ALA A 210 -10.84 8.48 32.65
N VAL A 211 -11.10 7.25 33.06
CA VAL A 211 -11.94 6.91 34.24
C VAL A 211 -11.17 7.10 35.55
N ASP A 212 -9.90 6.65 35.61
CA ASP A 212 -9.02 6.82 36.78
C ASP A 212 -7.73 7.53 36.40
N SER A 213 -7.63 8.80 36.71
CA SER A 213 -6.51 9.68 36.39
C SER A 213 -5.19 9.31 37.12
N ASN A 214 -5.23 8.42 38.12
CA ASN A 214 -4.04 7.92 38.81
C ASN A 214 -3.27 6.89 37.98
N MET A 215 -3.93 6.23 37.05
CA MET A 215 -3.29 5.30 36.11
C MET A 215 -2.57 6.05 34.99
N ARG A 216 -1.27 5.73 34.77
CA ARG A 216 -0.46 6.32 33.70
C ARG A 216 -0.29 5.34 32.54
N LEU A 217 -1.40 4.81 32.05
CA LEU A 217 -1.40 3.78 30.99
C LEU A 217 -1.02 4.37 29.61
N GLY A 218 -1.28 5.64 29.37
CA GLY A 218 -0.92 6.32 28.12
C GLY A 218 0.58 6.35 27.86
N THR A 219 1.43 6.52 28.91
CA THR A 219 2.89 6.43 28.77
C THR A 219 3.35 5.03 28.34
N LEU A 220 2.73 3.99 28.86
CA LEU A 220 3.00 2.61 28.45
C LEU A 220 2.58 2.40 26.99
N ALA A 221 1.36 2.80 26.63
CA ALA A 221 0.85 2.70 25.28
C ALA A 221 1.74 3.45 24.27
N ALA A 222 2.19 4.67 24.60
CA ALA A 222 3.08 5.46 23.75
C ALA A 222 4.45 4.76 23.53
N THR A 223 5.02 4.19 24.59
CA THR A 223 6.29 3.47 24.51
C THR A 223 6.15 2.22 23.65
N VAL A 224 5.10 1.42 23.84
CA VAL A 224 4.87 0.21 23.07
C VAL A 224 4.58 0.55 21.59
N LYS A 225 3.77 1.60 21.29
CA LYS A 225 3.54 2.09 19.91
C LYS A 225 4.87 2.44 19.23
N LYS A 226 5.75 3.18 19.91
CA LYS A 226 7.06 3.56 19.37
C LYS A 226 7.93 2.34 19.09
N GLN A 227 8.04 1.40 20.04
CA GLN A 227 8.85 0.19 19.86
C GLN A 227 8.30 -0.70 18.75
N TYR A 228 6.97 -0.86 18.69
CA TYR A 228 6.33 -1.63 17.64
C TYR A 228 6.57 -1.03 16.25
N THR A 229 6.42 0.30 16.09
CA THR A 229 6.69 0.99 14.81
C THR A 229 8.16 0.81 14.39
N THR A 230 9.10 0.89 15.34
CA THR A 230 10.53 0.68 15.06
C THR A 230 10.80 -0.76 14.64
N LEU A 231 10.19 -1.74 15.32
CA LEU A 231 10.31 -3.16 14.97
C LEU A 231 9.72 -3.45 13.60
N LEU A 232 8.54 -2.90 13.30
CA LEU A 232 7.88 -3.04 12.00
C LEU A 232 8.78 -2.46 10.88
N ALA A 233 9.32 -1.26 11.07
CA ALA A 233 10.22 -0.64 10.10
C ALA A 233 11.48 -1.49 9.89
N PHE A 234 12.07 -2.03 10.97
CA PHE A 234 13.24 -2.91 10.88
C PHE A 234 12.93 -4.21 10.10
N LEU A 235 11.85 -4.89 10.44
CA LEU A 235 11.43 -6.12 9.76
C LEU A 235 11.14 -5.89 8.27
N MET A 236 10.44 -4.80 7.94
CA MET A 236 10.13 -4.43 6.56
C MET A 236 11.41 -4.05 5.77
N THR A 237 12.37 -3.38 6.40
CA THR A 237 13.66 -3.07 5.78
C THR A 237 14.48 -4.33 5.53
N LEU A 238 14.48 -5.27 6.46
CA LEU A 238 15.15 -6.56 6.30
C LEU A 238 14.54 -7.37 5.15
N LEU A 239 13.22 -7.39 5.06
CA LEU A 239 12.50 -8.03 3.98
C LEU A 239 12.85 -7.43 2.61
N LEU A 240 12.88 -6.09 2.52
CA LEU A 240 13.28 -5.38 1.30
C LEU A 240 14.72 -5.72 0.89
N ALA A 241 15.65 -5.77 1.84
CA ALA A 241 17.03 -6.17 1.58
C ALA A 241 17.12 -7.61 1.07
N MET A 242 16.35 -8.53 1.66
CA MET A 242 16.27 -9.92 1.22
C MET A 242 15.69 -10.02 -0.20
N LEU A 243 14.60 -9.32 -0.49
CA LEU A 243 13.98 -9.27 -1.82
C LEU A 243 14.97 -8.73 -2.86
N GLY A 244 15.65 -7.62 -2.57
CA GLY A 244 16.66 -7.03 -3.44
C GLY A 244 17.85 -7.99 -3.71
N ALA A 245 18.31 -8.71 -2.71
CA ALA A 245 19.35 -9.71 -2.88
C ALA A 245 18.89 -10.88 -3.76
N GLN A 246 17.70 -11.43 -3.52
CA GLN A 246 17.13 -12.54 -4.30
C GLN A 246 16.91 -12.17 -5.77
N THR A 247 16.34 -10.99 -6.04
CA THR A 247 16.06 -10.55 -7.41
C THR A 247 17.34 -10.27 -8.18
N THR A 248 18.36 -9.66 -7.56
CA THR A 248 19.65 -9.41 -8.22
C THR A 248 20.42 -10.70 -8.51
N LEU A 249 20.39 -11.69 -7.62
CA LEU A 249 21.01 -12.99 -7.84
C LEU A 249 20.29 -13.77 -8.95
N GLY A 250 18.95 -13.78 -8.94
CA GLY A 250 18.13 -14.40 -9.98
C GLY A 250 18.40 -13.80 -11.36
N ALA A 251 18.39 -12.46 -11.47
CA ALA A 251 18.65 -11.77 -12.73
C ALA A 251 20.07 -12.07 -13.30
N ARG A 252 21.08 -12.19 -12.43
CA ARG A 252 22.44 -12.58 -12.86
C ARG A 252 22.49 -14.01 -13.37
N ALA A 253 21.81 -14.94 -12.72
CA ALA A 253 21.73 -16.34 -13.17
C ALA A 253 21.05 -16.43 -14.54
N ASP A 254 19.92 -15.74 -14.72
CA ASP A 254 19.19 -15.70 -15.99
C ASP A 254 20.01 -15.04 -17.12
N THR A 255 20.78 -13.97 -16.82
CA THR A 255 21.68 -13.32 -17.77
C THR A 255 22.78 -14.28 -18.25
N LEU A 256 23.36 -15.07 -17.35
CA LEU A 256 24.37 -16.08 -17.72
C LEU A 256 23.77 -17.19 -18.59
N ALA A 257 22.56 -17.67 -18.24
CA ALA A 257 21.87 -18.67 -19.05
C ALA A 257 21.54 -18.16 -20.46
N MET A 258 21.05 -16.91 -20.56
CA MET A 258 20.71 -16.28 -21.83
C MET A 258 21.96 -16.02 -22.70
N ARG A 259 23.08 -15.60 -22.10
CA ARG A 259 24.36 -15.47 -22.82
C ARG A 259 24.84 -16.81 -23.37
N GLY A 260 24.72 -17.88 -22.56
CA GLY A 260 25.02 -19.24 -22.99
C GLY A 260 24.16 -19.71 -24.17
N ALA A 261 22.84 -19.42 -24.09
CA ALA A 261 21.92 -19.76 -25.17
C ALA A 261 22.20 -18.95 -26.45
N LYS A 262 22.47 -17.63 -26.36
CA LYS A 262 22.88 -16.79 -27.50
C LYS A 262 24.17 -17.26 -28.12
N PHE A 263 25.18 -17.63 -27.32
CA PHE A 263 26.44 -18.18 -27.79
C PHE A 263 26.26 -19.53 -28.55
N ALA A 264 25.43 -20.40 -27.97
CA ALA A 264 25.12 -21.68 -28.60
C ALA A 264 24.37 -21.50 -29.93
N ALA A 265 23.33 -20.63 -29.95
CA ALA A 265 22.57 -20.35 -31.17
C ALA A 265 23.45 -19.70 -32.26
N GLY A 266 24.27 -18.72 -31.89
CA GLY A 266 25.13 -17.99 -32.83
C GLY A 266 26.25 -18.83 -33.43
N ASN A 267 26.80 -19.80 -32.68
CA ASN A 267 27.94 -20.58 -33.15
C ASN A 267 27.59 -22.00 -33.69
N LEU A 268 26.45 -22.57 -33.27
CA LEU A 268 26.04 -23.92 -33.67
C LEU A 268 25.14 -23.93 -34.91
N ILE A 269 24.51 -22.80 -35.26
CA ILE A 269 23.60 -22.67 -36.41
C ILE A 269 24.16 -21.65 -37.40
N PRO A 270 25.01 -22.02 -38.35
CA PRO A 270 25.83 -21.06 -39.11
C PRO A 270 25.09 -20.19 -40.12
N VAL A 271 23.82 -20.46 -40.46
CA VAL A 271 23.06 -19.69 -41.46
C VAL A 271 21.96 -18.80 -40.85
N VAL A 272 21.38 -19.18 -39.70
CA VAL A 272 20.23 -18.50 -39.09
C VAL A 272 20.53 -17.93 -37.69
N GLY A 273 21.71 -18.19 -37.13
CA GLY A 273 22.06 -17.80 -35.76
C GLY A 273 22.08 -16.26 -35.51
N GLY A 274 22.40 -15.49 -36.55
CA GLY A 274 22.37 -14.03 -36.52
C GLY A 274 20.94 -13.47 -36.40
N SER A 275 20.02 -13.97 -37.22
CA SER A 275 18.60 -13.56 -37.21
C SER A 275 17.89 -13.94 -35.91
N VAL A 276 18.12 -15.14 -35.40
CA VAL A 276 17.58 -15.60 -34.10
C VAL A 276 18.11 -14.74 -32.95
N SER A 277 19.39 -14.36 -32.99
CA SER A 277 19.99 -13.49 -31.97
C SER A 277 19.40 -12.08 -31.98
N GLU A 278 19.07 -11.54 -33.16
CA GLU A 278 18.45 -10.22 -33.33
C GLU A 278 16.97 -10.23 -32.91
N LEU A 279 16.21 -11.25 -33.28
CA LEU A 279 14.84 -11.49 -32.81
C LEU A 279 14.76 -11.55 -31.27
N LEU A 280 15.63 -12.33 -30.64
CA LEU A 280 15.71 -12.41 -29.18
C LEU A 280 16.02 -11.05 -28.53
N ARG A 281 16.85 -10.23 -29.19
CA ARG A 281 17.17 -8.90 -28.73
C ARG A 281 15.99 -7.96 -28.84
N THR A 282 15.26 -7.97 -29.95
CA THR A 282 14.06 -7.13 -30.18
C THR A 282 12.96 -7.49 -29.19
N VAL A 283 12.64 -8.77 -29.03
CA VAL A 283 11.65 -9.24 -28.05
C VAL A 283 12.05 -8.83 -26.62
N SER A 284 13.33 -9.01 -26.26
CA SER A 284 13.83 -8.60 -24.92
C SER A 284 13.69 -7.10 -24.70
N ALA A 285 13.91 -6.27 -25.73
CA ALA A 285 13.76 -4.80 -25.63
C ALA A 285 12.29 -4.42 -25.45
N GLY A 286 11.36 -4.99 -26.24
CA GLY A 286 9.92 -4.74 -26.12
C GLY A 286 9.35 -5.15 -24.77
N VAL A 287 9.70 -6.32 -24.29
CA VAL A 287 9.29 -6.78 -22.95
C VAL A 287 9.92 -5.91 -21.84
N GLY A 288 11.17 -5.45 -22.01
CA GLY A 288 11.81 -4.50 -21.09
C GLY A 288 11.07 -3.17 -20.99
N TYR A 289 10.63 -2.63 -22.13
CA TYR A 289 9.82 -1.42 -22.21
C TYR A 289 8.46 -1.60 -21.48
N LEU A 290 7.71 -2.65 -21.82
CA LEU A 290 6.42 -2.95 -21.21
C LEU A 290 6.53 -3.10 -19.68
N ARG A 291 7.55 -3.79 -19.21
CA ARG A 291 7.83 -3.99 -17.79
C ARG A 291 8.16 -2.66 -17.09
N GLY A 292 8.97 -1.80 -17.69
CA GLY A 292 9.26 -0.47 -17.18
C GLY A 292 7.98 0.37 -17.05
N THR A 293 7.13 0.36 -18.08
CA THR A 293 5.85 1.09 -18.10
C THR A 293 4.89 0.58 -17.04
N ILE A 294 4.68 -0.73 -16.93
CA ILE A 294 3.81 -1.34 -15.91
C ILE A 294 4.37 -1.12 -14.51
N GLY A 295 5.68 -1.20 -14.33
CA GLY A 295 6.32 -0.94 -13.03
C GLY A 295 6.11 0.50 -12.56
N ILE A 296 6.31 1.48 -13.44
CA ILE A 296 6.07 2.90 -13.14
C ILE A 296 4.58 3.14 -12.86
N SER A 297 3.70 2.62 -13.70
CA SER A 297 2.25 2.72 -13.51
C SER A 297 1.85 2.13 -12.15
N GLY A 298 2.34 0.96 -11.79
CA GLY A 298 2.06 0.30 -10.51
C GLY A 298 2.48 1.12 -9.30
N VAL A 299 3.66 1.75 -9.36
CA VAL A 299 4.15 2.66 -8.31
C VAL A 299 3.25 3.90 -8.19
N LEU A 300 2.89 4.52 -9.32
CA LEU A 300 2.03 5.71 -9.34
C LEU A 300 0.62 5.41 -8.86
N LEU A 301 0.05 4.27 -9.27
CA LEU A 301 -1.25 3.78 -8.80
C LEU A 301 -1.24 3.53 -7.28
N LEU A 302 -0.18 2.93 -6.76
CA LEU A 302 -0.06 2.73 -5.32
C LEU A 302 0.07 4.05 -4.57
N LEU A 303 0.81 5.03 -5.09
CA LEU A 303 0.87 6.38 -4.51
C LEU A 303 -0.50 7.05 -4.51
N LEU A 304 -1.27 6.89 -5.58
CA LEU A 304 -2.61 7.45 -5.70
C LEU A 304 -3.60 6.83 -4.69
N VAL A 305 -3.42 5.57 -4.32
CA VAL A 305 -4.19 4.90 -3.26
C VAL A 305 -3.69 5.28 -1.87
N LEU A 306 -2.39 5.44 -1.68
CA LEU A 306 -1.73 5.72 -0.41
C LEU A 306 -2.01 7.15 0.08
N LEU A 307 -1.80 8.15 -0.80
CA LEU A 307 -1.81 9.57 -0.40
C LEU A 307 -3.14 10.02 0.20
N PRO A 308 -4.33 9.69 -0.36
CA PRO A 308 -5.61 10.06 0.24
C PRO A 308 -5.80 9.45 1.63
N VAL A 309 -5.41 8.21 1.84
CA VAL A 309 -5.54 7.52 3.13
C VAL A 309 -4.63 8.14 4.18
N LEU A 310 -3.38 8.48 3.82
CA LEU A 310 -2.49 9.20 4.71
C LEU A 310 -3.06 10.58 5.07
N ALA A 311 -3.56 11.32 4.08
CA ALA A 311 -4.16 12.62 4.30
C ALA A 311 -5.40 12.50 5.22
N GLU A 312 -6.25 11.50 5.03
CA GLU A 312 -7.42 11.23 5.88
C GLU A 312 -7.00 10.91 7.33
N LEU A 313 -6.01 10.05 7.55
CA LEU A 313 -5.48 9.75 8.89
C LEU A 313 -4.86 10.98 9.56
N LEU A 314 -4.15 11.82 8.80
CA LEU A 314 -3.60 13.08 9.31
C LEU A 314 -4.68 14.11 9.64
N LEU A 315 -5.74 14.20 8.82
CA LEU A 315 -6.90 15.04 9.11
C LEU A 315 -7.62 14.58 10.37
N TYR A 316 -7.87 13.28 10.54
CA TYR A 316 -8.43 12.75 11.79
C TYR A 316 -7.54 13.07 12.98
N ARG A 317 -6.23 12.90 12.85
CA ARG A 317 -5.29 13.28 13.89
C ARG A 317 -5.43 14.75 14.28
N LEU A 318 -5.53 15.64 13.31
CA LEU A 318 -5.71 17.08 13.53
C LEU A 318 -7.04 17.37 14.23
N VAL A 319 -8.12 16.72 13.81
CA VAL A 319 -9.45 16.86 14.45
C VAL A 319 -9.41 16.44 15.93
N TRP A 320 -8.77 15.29 16.23
CA TRP A 320 -8.63 14.81 17.59
C TRP A 320 -7.74 15.73 18.46
N GLN A 321 -6.66 16.29 17.90
CA GLN A 321 -5.81 17.28 18.58
C GLN A 321 -6.55 18.59 18.85
N LEU A 322 -7.34 19.08 17.88
CA LEU A 322 -8.19 20.25 18.09
C LEU A 322 -9.24 19.98 19.17
N GLY A 323 -9.86 18.80 19.14
CA GLY A 323 -10.78 18.37 20.20
C GLY A 323 -10.12 18.35 21.58
N ALA A 324 -8.90 17.81 21.68
CA ALA A 324 -8.13 17.81 22.93
C ALA A 324 -7.82 19.23 23.43
N SER A 325 -7.52 20.15 22.51
CA SER A 325 -7.31 21.57 22.85
C SER A 325 -8.59 22.21 23.37
N VAL A 326 -9.75 21.93 22.77
CA VAL A 326 -11.05 22.39 23.26
C VAL A 326 -11.36 21.78 24.63
N ALA A 327 -11.09 20.50 24.85
CA ALA A 327 -11.27 19.84 26.15
C ALA A 327 -10.45 20.52 27.27
N ASP A 328 -9.22 20.93 26.94
CA ASP A 328 -8.34 21.67 27.85
C ASP A 328 -8.94 23.03 28.25
N LEU A 329 -9.42 23.78 27.25
CA LEU A 329 -10.05 25.09 27.46
C LEU A 329 -11.29 25.00 28.34
N VAL A 330 -12.07 23.92 28.24
CA VAL A 330 -13.31 23.74 29.00
C VAL A 330 -13.06 23.04 30.35
N GLY A 331 -11.81 22.60 30.62
CA GLY A 331 -11.43 21.95 31.88
C GLY A 331 -11.77 20.47 31.96
N CYS A 332 -12.07 19.82 30.81
CA CYS A 332 -12.39 18.40 30.71
C CYS A 332 -11.11 17.56 30.58
N THR A 333 -10.37 17.41 31.70
CA THR A 333 -9.03 16.79 31.71
C THR A 333 -9.03 15.29 31.38
N SER A 334 -10.08 14.55 31.72
CA SER A 334 -10.22 13.12 31.42
C SER A 334 -10.45 12.88 29.93
N GLU A 335 -11.34 13.64 29.33
CA GLU A 335 -11.67 13.57 27.91
C GLU A 335 -10.49 14.03 27.06
N LYS A 336 -9.73 15.06 27.51
CA LYS A 336 -8.49 15.49 26.87
C LYS A 336 -7.49 14.33 26.71
N LYS A 337 -7.23 13.58 27.77
CA LYS A 337 -6.30 12.43 27.73
C LYS A 337 -6.74 11.39 26.70
N LEU A 338 -8.04 11.08 26.63
CA LEU A 338 -8.57 10.18 25.62
C LEU A 338 -8.37 10.71 24.20
N LEU A 339 -8.68 11.99 23.97
CA LEU A 339 -8.55 12.61 22.66
C LEU A 339 -7.08 12.66 22.20
N ASP A 340 -6.15 12.98 23.11
CA ASP A 340 -4.70 12.94 22.86
C ASP A 340 -4.24 11.55 22.50
N GLU A 341 -4.75 10.50 23.15
CA GLU A 341 -4.39 9.11 22.88
C GLU A 341 -4.93 8.64 21.51
N VAL A 342 -6.18 9.03 21.16
CA VAL A 342 -6.74 8.76 19.82
C VAL A 342 -5.94 9.49 18.75
N ALA A 343 -5.55 10.74 18.97
CA ALA A 343 -4.67 11.48 18.05
C ALA A 343 -3.30 10.80 17.86
N SER A 344 -2.73 10.30 18.97
CA SER A 344 -1.50 9.51 18.95
C SER A 344 -1.66 8.21 18.16
N LEU A 345 -2.83 7.54 18.30
CA LEU A 345 -3.16 6.33 17.56
C LEU A 345 -3.26 6.59 16.05
N CYS A 346 -3.86 7.72 15.62
CA CYS A 346 -3.88 8.11 14.21
C CYS A 346 -2.45 8.21 13.64
N GLY A 347 -1.53 8.81 14.39
CA GLY A 347 -0.12 8.91 14.01
C GLY A 347 0.56 7.55 13.90
N TYR A 348 0.27 6.63 14.82
CA TYR A 348 0.77 5.26 14.78
C TYR A 348 0.26 4.50 13.55
N LEU A 349 -1.04 4.60 13.24
CA LEU A 349 -1.63 3.97 12.06
C LEU A 349 -1.08 4.55 10.76
N ALA A 350 -0.93 5.88 10.68
CA ALA A 350 -0.32 6.54 9.53
C ALA A 350 1.14 6.08 9.31
N ALA A 351 1.91 5.91 10.39
CA ALA A 351 3.28 5.38 10.30
C ALA A 351 3.29 3.93 9.80
N ALA A 352 2.42 3.06 10.30
CA ALA A 352 2.32 1.67 9.85
C ALA A 352 1.93 1.58 8.37
N VAL A 353 0.93 2.36 7.94
CA VAL A 353 0.51 2.49 6.53
C VAL A 353 1.68 2.94 5.66
N SER A 354 2.39 3.99 6.06
CA SER A 354 3.54 4.52 5.31
C SER A 354 4.67 3.51 5.17
N ILE A 355 5.02 2.80 6.25
CA ILE A 355 6.10 1.81 6.25
C ILE A 355 5.77 0.67 5.29
N CYS A 356 4.60 0.05 5.42
CA CYS A 356 4.21 -1.06 4.55
C CYS A 356 4.15 -0.64 3.08
N SER A 357 3.51 0.51 2.79
CA SER A 357 3.41 1.00 1.42
C SER A 357 4.76 1.34 0.80
N SER A 358 5.66 1.97 1.57
CA SER A 358 7.01 2.30 1.10
C SER A 358 7.80 1.05 0.71
N VAL A 359 7.66 -0.03 1.49
CA VAL A 359 8.32 -1.31 1.16
C VAL A 359 7.73 -1.92 -0.10
N PHE A 360 6.42 -1.87 -0.30
CA PHE A 360 5.80 -2.36 -1.52
C PHE A 360 6.20 -1.53 -2.76
N ILE A 361 6.22 -0.20 -2.64
CA ILE A 361 6.72 0.70 -3.70
C ILE A 361 8.16 0.35 -4.06
N LEU A 362 9.04 0.21 -3.07
CA LEU A 362 10.43 -0.14 -3.30
C LEU A 362 10.58 -1.54 -3.88
N ALA A 363 9.77 -2.51 -3.45
CA ALA A 363 9.74 -3.85 -4.02
C ALA A 363 9.35 -3.82 -5.51
N LEU A 364 8.28 -3.11 -5.87
CA LEU A 364 7.86 -2.93 -7.27
C LEU A 364 8.96 -2.24 -8.09
N THR A 365 9.58 -1.21 -7.55
CA THR A 365 10.67 -0.49 -8.21
C THR A 365 11.88 -1.39 -8.45
N LEU A 366 12.30 -2.17 -7.45
CA LEU A 366 13.39 -3.13 -7.59
C LEU A 366 13.06 -4.17 -8.66
N LEU A 367 11.85 -4.72 -8.64
CA LEU A 367 11.40 -5.70 -9.60
C LEU A 367 11.35 -5.11 -11.02
N ALA A 368 10.88 -3.88 -11.20
CA ALA A 368 10.88 -3.21 -12.49
C ALA A 368 12.30 -2.97 -13.04
N HIS A 369 13.27 -2.62 -12.18
CA HIS A 369 14.65 -2.30 -12.60
C HIS A 369 15.51 -3.55 -12.86
N CYS A 370 15.35 -4.61 -12.08
CA CYS A 370 16.17 -5.83 -12.24
C CYS A 370 16.02 -6.52 -13.61
N ALA A 371 15.03 -6.12 -14.37
CA ALA A 371 14.70 -6.73 -15.65
C ALA A 371 15.43 -6.16 -16.86
N SER A 372 16.01 -4.99 -16.75
CA SER A 372 16.71 -4.33 -17.86
C SER A 372 18.16 -4.82 -18.05
N ALA A 373 18.58 -5.85 -17.34
CA ALA A 373 19.94 -6.40 -17.41
C ALA A 373 20.21 -7.29 -18.65
N ILE A 374 19.33 -7.26 -19.66
CA ILE A 374 19.54 -7.95 -20.94
C ILE A 374 20.00 -6.91 -21.99
N GLY A 375 20.82 -5.99 -21.60
CA GLY A 375 21.52 -5.09 -22.51
C GLY A 375 22.80 -5.74 -23.03
#